data_ce679b3550b24609e986c4e7a1e933e8
#
_entry.id   ce679b3550b24609e986c4e7a1e933e8
#
_cell.length_a   1.000
_cell.length_b   1.000
_cell.length_c   1.000
_cell.angle_alpha   90.00
_cell.angle_beta   90.00
_cell.angle_gamma   90.00
#
_symmetry.space_group_name_H-M   'P 1'
#
loop_
_entity.id
_entity.type
_entity.pdbx_description
1 polymer ?
#
loop_
_entity_poly.entity_id
_entity_poly.type
_entity_poly.pdbx_seq_one_letter_code
_entity_poly.pdbx_strand_id
1 'polypeptide(L)'
;MAMSTSTSMIDSPAIRTLGRFLDVSVVRSELVTSNLANIDTPGYHARDINFRQELERANGDSQLSYADFSPAVRRVEGLASRPDGNNVSLEREGLLLAETQLRFQTGVQLLKAEFHRILSAIREGG
;
A
#
# COMPACT_ATOMS: atom_id res chain seq x y z
N MET A 1 -27.86 18.87 4.70
CA MET A 1 -28.08 17.42 4.73
C MET A 1 -27.19 16.79 5.79
N ALA A 2 -27.82 16.27 6.83
CA ALA A 2 -27.11 15.75 8.01
C ALA A 2 -26.18 14.57 7.69
N MET A 3 -26.55 13.74 6.73
CA MET A 3 -25.74 12.57 6.33
C MET A 3 -24.42 12.95 5.67
N SER A 4 -24.39 14.03 4.91
CA SER A 4 -23.14 14.46 4.23
C SER A 4 -22.12 15.03 5.22
N THR A 5 -22.55 15.63 6.30
CA THR A 5 -21.65 16.16 7.33
C THR A 5 -20.96 15.02 8.09
N SER A 6 -21.69 13.99 8.49
CA SER A 6 -21.12 12.82 9.17
C SER A 6 -20.18 12.05 8.26
N THR A 7 -20.55 11.88 7.00
CA THR A 7 -19.72 11.21 6.00
C THR A 7 -18.44 11.98 5.76
N SER A 8 -18.49 13.32 5.70
CA SER A 8 -17.32 14.16 5.49
C SER A 8 -16.33 14.10 6.66
N MET A 9 -16.79 13.91 7.90
CA MET A 9 -15.91 13.74 9.06
C MET A 9 -15.17 12.41 9.03
N ILE A 10 -15.86 11.33 8.68
CA ILE A 10 -15.27 9.97 8.59
C ILE A 10 -14.40 9.86 7.36
N ASP A 11 -14.81 10.50 6.27
CA ASP A 11 -14.11 10.46 4.99
C ASP A 11 -13.20 11.69 4.82
N SER A 12 -12.45 12.03 5.86
CA SER A 12 -11.51 13.15 5.80
C SER A 12 -10.40 12.88 4.78
N PRO A 13 -9.81 13.91 4.16
CA PRO A 13 -8.67 13.73 3.26
C PRO A 13 -7.51 12.96 3.89
N ALA A 14 -7.25 13.18 5.17
CA ALA A 14 -6.18 12.49 5.89
C ALA A 14 -6.48 10.98 6.01
N ILE A 15 -7.71 10.62 6.39
CA ILE A 15 -8.12 9.21 6.50
C ILE A 15 -8.05 8.54 5.13
N ARG A 16 -8.51 9.22 4.09
CA ARG A 16 -8.47 8.68 2.73
C ARG A 16 -7.04 8.44 2.26
N THR A 17 -6.15 9.42 2.47
CA THR A 17 -4.74 9.30 2.10
C THR A 17 -4.07 8.15 2.85
N LEU A 18 -4.30 8.04 4.16
CA LEU A 18 -3.74 6.95 4.97
C LEU A 18 -4.30 5.59 4.54
N GLY A 19 -5.59 5.51 4.22
CA GLY A 19 -6.20 4.31 3.71
C GLY A 19 -5.56 3.85 2.39
N ARG A 20 -5.32 4.77 1.46
CA ARG A 20 -4.62 4.47 0.20
C ARG A 20 -3.19 4.01 0.42
N PHE A 21 -2.50 4.65 1.35
CA PHE A 21 -1.15 4.24 1.73
C PHE A 21 -1.12 2.80 2.24
N LEU A 22 -2.08 2.44 3.09
CA LEU A 22 -2.20 1.07 3.60
C LEU A 22 -2.54 0.09 2.48
N ASP A 23 -3.43 0.44 1.56
CA ASP A 23 -3.80 -0.41 0.43
C ASP A 23 -2.59 -0.70 -0.47
N VAL A 24 -1.81 0.31 -0.79
CA VAL A 24 -0.60 0.14 -1.61
C VAL A 24 0.42 -0.72 -0.89
N SER A 25 0.55 -0.54 0.43
CA SER A 25 1.45 -1.35 1.26
C SER A 25 1.05 -2.83 1.26
N VAL A 26 -0.24 -3.12 1.33
CA VAL A 26 -0.76 -4.50 1.27
C VAL A 26 -0.44 -5.14 -0.07
N VAL A 27 -0.67 -4.43 -1.16
CA VAL A 27 -0.36 -4.94 -2.50
C VAL A 27 1.12 -5.27 -2.63
N ARG A 28 1.99 -4.38 -2.16
CA ARG A 28 3.43 -4.65 -2.21
C ARG A 28 3.82 -5.86 -1.36
N SER A 29 3.23 -5.99 -0.18
CA SER A 29 3.45 -7.15 0.69
C SER A 29 3.05 -8.46 0.00
N GLU A 30 1.93 -8.48 -0.69
CA GLU A 30 1.47 -9.64 -1.45
C GLU A 30 2.43 -10.00 -2.59
N LEU A 31 2.97 -9.01 -3.29
CA LEU A 31 3.94 -9.22 -4.35
C LEU A 31 5.27 -9.76 -3.81
N VAL A 32 5.75 -9.24 -2.69
CA VAL A 32 6.96 -9.76 -2.04
C VAL A 32 6.76 -11.22 -1.64
N THR A 33 5.63 -11.54 -1.04
CA THR A 33 5.28 -12.90 -0.64
C THR A 33 5.23 -13.84 -1.85
N SER A 34 4.63 -13.40 -2.94
CA SER A 34 4.57 -14.16 -4.19
C SER A 34 5.96 -14.39 -4.79
N ASN A 35 6.81 -13.35 -4.79
CA ASN A 35 8.18 -13.46 -5.27
C ASN A 35 8.96 -14.49 -4.45
N LEU A 36 8.86 -14.41 -3.13
CA LEU A 36 9.53 -15.35 -2.23
C LEU A 36 9.01 -16.78 -2.42
N ALA A 37 7.71 -16.95 -2.57
CA ALA A 37 7.11 -18.27 -2.80
C ALA A 37 7.60 -18.90 -4.12
N ASN A 38 8.01 -18.10 -5.08
CA ASN A 38 8.45 -18.53 -6.40
C ASN A 38 9.97 -18.44 -6.60
N ILE A 39 10.73 -18.34 -5.51
CA ILE A 39 12.18 -18.17 -5.59
C ILE A 39 12.89 -19.34 -6.29
N ASP A 40 12.28 -20.52 -6.24
CA ASP A 40 12.81 -21.71 -6.89
C ASP A 40 12.04 -22.11 -8.16
N THR A 41 11.10 -21.29 -8.61
CA THR A 41 10.32 -21.56 -9.81
C THR A 41 11.16 -21.18 -11.05
N PRO A 42 11.50 -22.13 -11.93
CA PRO A 42 12.29 -21.82 -13.12
C PRO A 42 11.57 -20.78 -14.00
N GLY A 43 12.34 -19.80 -14.47
CA GLY A 43 11.82 -18.77 -15.36
C GLY A 43 10.96 -17.70 -14.70
N TYR A 44 10.75 -17.75 -13.38
CA TYR A 44 9.96 -16.76 -12.70
C TYR A 44 10.68 -15.42 -12.63
N HIS A 45 9.97 -14.37 -12.97
CA HIS A 45 10.47 -13.00 -12.87
C HIS A 45 9.80 -12.27 -11.72
N ALA A 46 10.60 -11.68 -10.84
CA ALA A 46 10.10 -10.89 -9.72
C ALA A 46 9.19 -9.78 -10.21
N ARG A 47 8.10 -9.54 -9.50
CA ARG A 47 7.14 -8.48 -9.80
C ARG A 47 7.05 -7.50 -8.65
N ASP A 48 6.80 -6.27 -8.99
CA ASP A 48 6.67 -5.20 -8.01
C ASP A 48 5.78 -4.10 -8.58
N ILE A 49 5.46 -3.15 -7.73
CA ILE A 49 4.79 -1.90 -8.09
C ILE A 49 5.77 -0.75 -7.85
N ASN A 50 5.53 0.38 -8.50
CA ASN A 50 6.18 1.62 -8.11
C ASN A 50 5.33 2.25 -7.00
N PHE A 51 5.73 2.08 -5.76
CA PHE A 51 4.97 2.49 -4.57
C PHE A 51 4.57 3.97 -4.65
N ARG A 52 5.53 4.83 -4.91
CA ARG A 52 5.30 6.27 -4.98
C ARG A 52 4.30 6.64 -6.08
N GLN A 53 4.47 6.08 -7.26
CA GLN A 53 3.61 6.34 -8.41
C GLN A 53 2.19 5.84 -8.15
N GLU A 54 2.05 4.65 -7.57
CA GLU A 54 0.74 4.10 -7.23
C GLU A 54 0.04 4.92 -6.15
N LEU A 55 0.79 5.40 -5.17
CA LEU A 55 0.24 6.24 -4.13
C LEU A 55 -0.24 7.59 -4.70
N GLU A 56 0.57 8.21 -5.55
CA GLU A 56 0.20 9.46 -6.22
C GLU A 56 -1.06 9.28 -7.07
N ARG A 57 -1.13 8.19 -7.81
CA ARG A 57 -2.30 7.87 -8.66
C ARG A 57 -3.56 7.66 -7.82
N ALA A 58 -3.44 6.91 -6.74
CA ALA A 58 -4.57 6.63 -5.85
C ALA A 58 -5.09 7.90 -5.16
N ASN A 59 -4.19 8.80 -4.77
CA ASN A 59 -4.56 10.06 -4.12
C ASN A 59 -5.02 11.14 -5.11
N GLY A 60 -4.59 11.04 -6.36
CA GLY A 60 -4.95 11.99 -7.40
C GLY A 60 -6.38 11.84 -7.90
N ASP A 61 -7.00 10.70 -7.69
CA ASP A 61 -8.38 10.44 -8.11
C ASP A 61 -9.29 10.26 -6.88
N SER A 62 -9.95 11.34 -6.48
CA SER A 62 -10.86 11.34 -5.35
C SER A 62 -12.13 10.53 -5.59
N GLN A 63 -12.43 10.20 -6.84
CA GLN A 63 -13.58 9.40 -7.22
C GLN A 63 -13.28 7.90 -7.20
N LEU A 64 -12.01 7.53 -7.13
CA LEU A 64 -11.59 6.14 -7.16
C LEU A 64 -12.01 5.44 -5.85
N SER A 65 -12.86 4.44 -5.94
CA SER A 65 -13.24 3.63 -4.79
C SER A 65 -12.14 2.59 -4.50
N TYR A 66 -12.19 2.01 -3.31
CA TYR A 66 -11.28 0.92 -2.94
C TYR A 66 -11.41 -0.28 -3.89
N ALA A 67 -12.65 -0.56 -4.33
CA ALA A 67 -12.93 -1.68 -5.22
C ALA A 67 -12.31 -1.47 -6.62
N ASP A 68 -12.13 -0.22 -7.02
CA ASP A 68 -11.59 0.12 -8.34
C ASP A 68 -10.07 0.34 -8.32
N PHE A 69 -9.46 0.27 -7.15
CA PHE A 69 -8.02 0.46 -7.04
C PHE A 69 -7.29 -0.78 -7.56
N SER A 70 -6.62 -0.62 -8.68
CA SER A 70 -5.85 -1.69 -9.32
C SER A 70 -4.46 -1.17 -9.66
N PRO A 71 -3.46 -1.48 -8.85
CA PRO A 71 -2.10 -1.01 -9.10
C PRO A 71 -1.46 -1.68 -10.30
N ALA A 72 -0.60 -0.94 -10.98
CA ALA A 72 0.15 -1.44 -12.13
C ALA A 72 1.32 -2.30 -11.66
N VAL A 73 1.17 -3.61 -11.80
CA VAL A 73 2.21 -4.58 -11.46
C VAL A 73 3.15 -4.72 -12.65
N ARG A 74 4.45 -4.67 -12.39
CA ARG A 74 5.48 -4.75 -13.42
C ARG A 74 6.52 -5.81 -13.05
N ARG A 75 7.15 -6.37 -14.08
CA ARG A 75 8.36 -7.17 -13.87
C ARG A 75 9.48 -6.25 -13.43
N VAL A 76 10.26 -6.71 -12.46
CA VAL A 76 11.44 -5.97 -12.01
C VAL A 76 12.54 -6.20 -13.02
N GLU A 77 13.11 -5.11 -13.52
CA GLU A 77 14.21 -5.15 -14.47
C GLU A 77 15.53 -4.85 -13.79
N GLY A 78 16.62 -5.22 -14.44
CA GLY A 78 17.96 -4.94 -13.94
C GLY A 78 18.47 -5.90 -12.87
N LEU A 79 17.69 -6.93 -12.52
CA LEU A 79 18.13 -7.96 -11.60
C LEU A 79 18.86 -9.07 -12.36
N ALA A 80 19.91 -9.60 -11.75
CA ALA A 80 20.62 -10.75 -12.30
C ALA A 80 19.72 -11.98 -12.28
N SER A 81 19.64 -12.67 -13.42
CA SER A 81 18.92 -13.94 -13.52
C SER A 81 19.85 -15.11 -13.24
N ARG A 82 19.33 -16.12 -12.53
CA ARG A 82 20.02 -17.39 -12.37
C ARG A 82 19.98 -18.19 -13.68
N PRO A 83 20.76 -19.28 -13.81
CA PRO A 83 20.74 -20.11 -15.03
C PRO A 83 19.35 -20.62 -15.43
N ASP A 84 18.43 -20.82 -14.46
CA ASP A 84 17.06 -21.23 -14.71
C ASP A 84 16.14 -20.09 -15.16
N GLY A 85 16.67 -18.87 -15.28
CA GLY A 85 15.90 -17.70 -15.68
C GLY A 85 15.18 -16.98 -14.55
N ASN A 86 15.26 -17.47 -13.31
CA ASN A 86 14.64 -16.84 -12.15
C ASN A 86 15.49 -15.65 -11.70
N ASN A 87 14.86 -14.49 -11.49
CA ASN A 87 15.56 -13.28 -11.06
C ASN A 87 15.16 -12.79 -9.67
N VAL A 88 14.46 -13.61 -8.87
CA VAL A 88 14.08 -13.23 -7.51
C VAL A 88 15.35 -13.10 -6.66
N SER A 89 15.51 -11.95 -6.02
CA SER A 89 16.61 -11.69 -5.09
C SER A 89 16.10 -11.79 -3.67
N LEU A 90 16.59 -12.75 -2.91
CA LEU A 90 16.21 -12.94 -1.51
C LEU A 90 16.52 -11.68 -0.69
N GLU A 91 17.68 -11.07 -0.91
CA GLU A 91 18.08 -9.85 -0.21
C GLU A 91 17.14 -8.69 -0.50
N ARG A 92 16.82 -8.49 -1.78
CA ARG A 92 15.90 -7.44 -2.20
C ARG A 92 14.50 -7.65 -1.59
N GLU A 93 13.96 -8.86 -1.70
CA GLU A 93 12.63 -9.16 -1.19
C GLU A 93 12.57 -9.04 0.33
N GLY A 94 13.59 -9.49 1.03
CA GLY A 94 13.71 -9.34 2.49
C GLY A 94 13.73 -7.89 2.94
N LEU A 95 14.48 -7.05 2.24
CA LEU A 95 14.53 -5.62 2.51
C LEU A 95 13.18 -4.95 2.24
N LEU A 96 12.55 -5.27 1.13
CA LEU A 96 11.22 -4.74 0.80
C LEU A 96 10.16 -5.17 1.80
N LEU A 97 10.24 -6.41 2.28
CA LEU A 97 9.31 -6.90 3.29
C LEU A 97 9.45 -6.10 4.58
N ALA A 98 10.67 -5.92 5.07
CA ALA A 98 10.93 -5.14 6.29
C ALA A 98 10.45 -3.68 6.12
N GLU A 99 10.78 -3.06 5.00
CA GLU A 99 10.37 -1.69 4.69
C GLU A 99 8.85 -1.56 4.60
N THR A 100 8.19 -2.50 3.94
CA THR A 100 6.74 -2.50 3.77
C THR A 100 6.02 -2.69 5.10
N GLN A 101 6.54 -3.57 5.96
CA GLN A 101 5.99 -3.76 7.31
C GLN A 101 6.11 -2.50 8.15
N LEU A 102 7.25 -1.83 8.07
CA LEU A 102 7.46 -0.58 8.80
C LEU A 102 6.50 0.50 8.31
N ARG A 103 6.33 0.64 7.02
CA ARG A 103 5.38 1.57 6.42
C ARG A 103 3.95 1.27 6.86
N PHE A 104 3.58 -0.01 6.85
CA PHE A 104 2.24 -0.43 7.27
C PHE A 104 1.98 -0.07 8.73
N GLN A 105 2.91 -0.39 9.62
CA GLN A 105 2.81 -0.06 11.05
C GLN A 105 2.70 1.45 11.26
N THR A 106 3.51 2.23 10.56
CA THR A 106 3.47 3.69 10.63
C THR A 106 2.12 4.21 10.16
N GLY A 107 1.62 3.70 9.05
CA GLY A 107 0.32 4.08 8.50
C GLY A 107 -0.82 3.78 9.47
N VAL A 108 -0.80 2.63 10.12
CA VAL A 108 -1.80 2.26 11.13
C VAL A 108 -1.74 3.20 12.32
N GLN A 109 -0.55 3.54 12.82
CA GLN A 109 -0.40 4.47 13.94
C GLN A 109 -0.92 5.86 13.60
N LEU A 110 -0.61 6.35 12.40
CA LEU A 110 -1.12 7.64 11.94
C LEU A 110 -2.64 7.63 11.79
N LEU A 111 -3.20 6.53 11.30
CA LEU A 111 -4.65 6.38 11.16
C LEU A 111 -5.33 6.40 12.53
N LYS A 112 -4.80 5.69 13.50
CA LYS A 112 -5.28 5.72 14.88
C LYS A 112 -5.25 7.12 15.47
N ALA A 113 -4.15 7.84 15.25
CA ALA A 113 -4.01 9.23 15.73
C ALA A 113 -5.07 10.14 15.11
N GLU A 114 -5.35 9.95 13.82
CA GLU A 114 -6.36 10.73 13.10
C GLU A 114 -7.78 10.44 13.64
N PHE A 115 -8.09 9.18 13.90
CA PHE A 115 -9.37 8.81 14.53
C PHE A 115 -9.52 9.41 15.91
N HIS A 116 -8.46 9.39 16.72
CA HIS A 116 -8.48 10.02 18.06
C HIS A 116 -8.71 11.52 17.96
N ARG A 117 -8.07 12.18 17.01
CA ARG A 117 -8.27 13.62 16.77
C ARG A 117 -9.73 13.93 16.43
N ILE A 118 -10.34 13.14 15.57
CA ILE A 118 -11.74 13.32 15.15
C ILE A 118 -12.67 13.06 16.33
N LEU A 119 -12.45 12.00 17.09
CA LEU A 119 -13.28 11.69 18.26
C LEU A 119 -13.19 12.79 19.32
N SER A 120 -11.99 13.32 19.55
CA SER A 120 -11.80 14.43 20.49
C SER A 120 -12.55 15.69 20.04
N ALA A 121 -12.49 16.00 18.74
CA ALA A 121 -13.22 17.13 18.18
C ALA A 121 -14.74 16.98 18.32
N ILE A 122 -15.26 15.77 18.14
CA ILE A 122 -16.69 15.47 18.32
C ILE A 122 -17.10 15.67 19.78
N ARG A 123 -16.32 15.16 20.72
CA ARG A 123 -16.60 15.27 22.17
C ARG A 123 -16.56 16.72 22.64
N GLU A 124 -15.57 17.49 22.19
CA GLU A 124 -15.40 18.89 22.60
C GLU A 124 -16.39 19.82 21.89
N GLY A 125 -16.74 19.50 20.66
CA GLY A 125 -17.67 20.29 19.87
C GLY A 125 -19.15 20.00 20.12
N GLY A 126 -19.40 18.94 20.83
CA GLY A 126 -20.75 18.54 21.17
C GLY A 126 -21.12 18.92 22.57
#